data_8a98490123b58bd3cd01b7016cc38e12
#
_entry.id   8a98490123b58bd3cd01b7016cc38e12
#
_cell.length_a   1.000
_cell.length_b   1.000
_cell.length_c   1.000
_cell.angle_alpha   90.00
_cell.angle_beta   90.00
_cell.angle_gamma   90.00
#
_symmetry.space_group_name_H-M   'P 1'
#
loop_
_entity.id
_entity.type
_entity.pdbx_description
1 polymer ?
#
loop_
_entity_poly.entity_id
_entity_poly.type
_entity_poly.pdbx_seq_one_letter_code
_entity_poly.pdbx_strand_id
1 'polypeptide(L)'
;MKRTLVRYRTKPERAEENERLIGKVFQELQEKSPDGVRYLAWKLDDGTFLHFVMVETVDGTSPIPGLQAFQAFQSGIKERCIEPPRSGDVTVVGNYRMLGEL
;
A
#
# COMPACT_ATOMS: atom_id res chain seq x y z
N MET A 1 5.46 6.25 -15.38
CA MET A 1 4.78 5.44 -14.35
C MET A 1 5.71 5.19 -13.18
N LYS A 2 5.25 5.46 -11.97
CA LYS A 2 6.02 5.18 -10.76
C LYS A 2 5.47 3.93 -10.08
N ARG A 3 6.37 3.01 -9.72
CA ARG A 3 6.02 1.78 -9.00
C ARG A 3 6.81 1.73 -7.70
N THR A 4 6.10 1.58 -6.58
CA THR A 4 6.72 1.60 -5.26
C THR A 4 6.26 0.40 -4.47
N LEU A 5 7.19 -0.26 -3.78
CA LEU A 5 6.89 -1.33 -2.84
C LEU A 5 7.25 -0.86 -1.44
N VAL A 6 6.33 -1.07 -0.49
CA VAL A 6 6.56 -0.78 0.92
C VAL A 6 6.45 -2.08 1.69
N ARG A 7 7.42 -2.32 2.57
CA ARG A 7 7.45 -3.52 3.41
C ARG A 7 7.62 -3.13 4.86
N TYR A 8 6.84 -3.76 5.74
CA TYR A 8 6.98 -3.61 7.19
C TYR A 8 6.42 -4.85 7.88
N ARG A 9 6.74 -5.02 9.16
CA ARG A 9 6.19 -6.13 9.93
C ARG A 9 5.60 -5.60 11.21
N THR A 10 4.34 -5.98 11.49
CA THR A 10 3.64 -5.55 12.69
C THR A 10 3.95 -6.47 13.87
N LYS A 11 3.70 -5.95 15.07
CA LYS A 11 3.61 -6.77 16.27
C LYS A 11 2.43 -7.72 16.09
N PRO A 12 2.53 -8.99 16.54
CA PRO A 12 1.44 -9.95 16.32
C PRO A 12 0.10 -9.46 16.86
N GLU A 13 0.09 -8.80 18.02
CA GLU A 13 -1.14 -8.30 18.64
C GLU A 13 -1.73 -7.07 17.93
N ARG A 14 -0.99 -6.48 16.99
CA ARG A 14 -1.43 -5.30 16.25
C ARG A 14 -1.78 -5.61 14.79
N ALA A 15 -1.63 -6.87 14.36
CA ALA A 15 -1.85 -7.23 12.96
C ALA A 15 -3.28 -7.02 12.51
N GLU A 16 -4.28 -7.41 13.31
CA GLU A 16 -5.68 -7.25 12.95
C GLU A 16 -6.09 -5.78 12.85
N GLU A 17 -5.59 -4.96 13.76
CA GLU A 17 -5.80 -3.52 13.72
C GLU A 17 -5.26 -2.94 12.40
N ASN A 18 -4.06 -3.37 12.02
CA ASN A 18 -3.43 -2.92 10.79
C ASN A 18 -4.24 -3.31 9.56
N GLU A 19 -4.77 -4.54 9.54
CA GLU A 19 -5.62 -5.00 8.45
C GLU A 19 -6.90 -4.18 8.34
N ARG A 20 -7.52 -3.82 9.46
CA ARG A 20 -8.72 -2.98 9.46
C ARG A 20 -8.43 -1.60 8.89
N LEU A 21 -7.29 -1.01 9.26
CA LEU A 21 -6.89 0.30 8.74
C LEU A 21 -6.64 0.26 7.24
N ILE A 22 -5.99 -0.82 6.76
CA ILE A 22 -5.80 -1.03 5.32
C ILE A 22 -7.15 -1.17 4.62
N GLY A 23 -8.07 -1.96 5.20
CA GLY A 23 -9.39 -2.16 4.62
C GLY A 23 -10.13 -0.85 4.40
N LYS A 24 -9.99 0.10 5.33
CA LYS A 24 -10.61 1.42 5.18
C LYS A 24 -9.98 2.23 4.05
N VAL A 25 -8.67 2.09 3.82
CA VAL A 25 -8.01 2.73 2.69
C VAL A 25 -8.62 2.24 1.37
N PHE A 26 -8.79 0.92 1.23
CA PHE A 26 -9.35 0.36 0.00
C PHE A 26 -10.82 0.69 -0.16
N GLN A 27 -11.56 0.80 0.94
CA GLN A 27 -12.94 1.24 0.88
C GLN A 27 -13.05 2.67 0.34
N GLU A 28 -12.20 3.57 0.82
CA GLU A 28 -12.19 4.96 0.33
C GLU A 28 -11.75 5.03 -1.13
N LEU A 29 -10.77 4.21 -1.53
CA LEU A 29 -10.34 4.13 -2.92
C LEU A 29 -11.49 3.70 -3.83
N GLN A 30 -12.27 2.71 -3.42
CA GLN A 30 -13.42 2.25 -4.21
C GLN A 30 -14.51 3.31 -4.31
N GLU A 31 -14.75 4.06 -3.24
CA GLU A 31 -15.74 5.12 -3.23
C GLU A 31 -15.34 6.29 -4.12
N LYS A 32 -14.07 6.69 -4.08
CA LYS A 32 -13.58 7.85 -4.83
C LYS A 32 -13.11 7.51 -6.23
N SER A 33 -12.77 6.26 -6.48
CA SER A 33 -12.31 5.77 -7.79
C SER A 33 -11.30 6.69 -8.48
N PRO A 34 -10.19 7.05 -7.84
CA PRO A 34 -9.24 7.95 -8.47
C PRO A 34 -8.57 7.28 -9.67
N ASP A 35 -8.44 8.05 -10.76
CA ASP A 35 -7.78 7.55 -11.96
C ASP A 35 -6.26 7.51 -11.77
N GLY A 36 -5.61 6.60 -12.51
CA GLY A 36 -4.15 6.57 -12.60
C GLY A 36 -3.46 5.95 -11.40
N VAL A 37 -4.19 5.21 -10.57
CA VAL A 37 -3.62 4.55 -9.39
C VAL A 37 -4.02 3.08 -9.39
N ARG A 38 -3.04 2.22 -9.14
CA ARG A 38 -3.26 0.80 -8.87
C ARG A 38 -2.58 0.48 -7.56
N TYR A 39 -3.28 -0.23 -6.69
CA TYR A 39 -2.80 -0.46 -5.33
C TYR A 39 -3.14 -1.89 -4.93
N LEU A 40 -2.16 -2.60 -4.40
CA LEU A 40 -2.34 -3.97 -3.91
C LEU A 40 -1.61 -4.10 -2.58
N ALA A 41 -2.26 -4.69 -1.59
CA ALA A 41 -1.65 -4.97 -0.30
C ALA A 41 -1.88 -6.43 0.04
N TRP A 42 -0.85 -7.10 0.57
CA TRP A 42 -1.00 -8.46 1.06
C TRP A 42 -0.13 -8.69 2.28
N LYS A 43 -0.41 -9.75 3.00
CA LYS A 43 0.25 -10.09 4.25
C LYS A 43 0.85 -11.48 4.15
N LEU A 44 2.08 -11.63 4.63
CA LEU A 44 2.73 -12.92 4.79
C LEU A 44 2.36 -13.52 6.15
N ASP A 45 2.62 -14.81 6.33
CA ASP A 45 2.26 -15.54 7.53
C ASP A 45 2.96 -15.01 8.80
N ASP A 46 4.13 -14.39 8.62
CA ASP A 46 4.92 -13.90 9.76
C ASP A 46 4.54 -12.49 10.22
N GLY A 47 3.46 -11.93 9.69
CA GLY A 47 3.04 -10.57 10.01
C GLY A 47 3.69 -9.49 9.17
N THR A 48 4.43 -9.87 8.13
CA THR A 48 4.98 -8.92 7.16
C THR A 48 3.87 -8.46 6.22
N PHE A 49 3.76 -7.16 6.02
CA PHE A 49 2.84 -6.55 5.07
C PHE A 49 3.61 -5.97 3.90
N LEU A 50 3.05 -6.12 2.71
CA LEU A 50 3.61 -5.58 1.48
C LEU A 50 2.55 -4.75 0.79
N HIS A 51 2.91 -3.53 0.42
CA HIS A 51 2.02 -2.62 -0.33
C HIS A 51 2.70 -2.29 -1.63
N PHE A 52 2.01 -2.55 -2.74
CA PHE A 52 2.51 -2.26 -4.07
C PHE A 52 1.62 -1.21 -4.70
N VAL A 53 2.20 -0.09 -5.10
CA VAL A 53 1.47 1.05 -5.66
C VAL A 53 2.06 1.39 -7.02
N MET A 54 1.18 1.57 -8.01
CA MET A 54 1.55 2.06 -9.33
C MET A 54 0.79 3.37 -9.58
N VAL A 55 1.52 4.42 -9.95
CA VAL A 55 0.94 5.74 -10.19
C VAL A 55 1.19 6.16 -11.63
N GLU A 56 0.10 6.43 -12.36
CA GLU A 56 0.11 6.88 -13.76
C GLU A 56 -0.73 8.14 -13.93
N THR A 57 -0.60 9.08 -13.01
CA THR A 57 -1.36 10.33 -13.10
C THR A 57 -0.67 11.31 -14.06
N VAL A 58 -1.45 12.26 -14.58
CA VAL A 58 -0.94 13.23 -15.57
C VAL A 58 0.23 14.03 -15.00
N ASP A 59 0.14 14.44 -13.74
CA ASP A 59 1.17 15.26 -13.09
C ASP A 59 2.17 14.44 -12.29
N GLY A 60 2.04 13.10 -12.28
CA GLY A 60 2.94 12.21 -11.55
C GLY A 60 2.69 12.16 -10.05
N THR A 61 1.68 12.85 -9.54
CA THR A 61 1.39 12.82 -8.10
C THR A 61 0.40 11.71 -7.77
N SER A 62 0.53 11.14 -6.57
CA SER A 62 -0.38 10.11 -6.08
C SER A 62 -1.51 10.74 -5.28
N PRO A 63 -2.76 10.33 -5.50
CA PRO A 63 -3.87 10.78 -4.65
C PRO A 63 -3.91 10.07 -3.29
N ILE A 64 -3.13 9.01 -3.10
CA ILE A 64 -3.21 8.19 -1.89
C ILE A 64 -2.90 8.96 -0.61
N PRO A 65 -1.82 9.77 -0.53
CA PRO A 65 -1.53 10.52 0.71
C PRO A 65 -2.64 11.47 1.12
N GLY A 66 -3.50 11.88 0.19
CA GLY A 66 -4.63 12.77 0.50
C GLY A 66 -5.87 12.06 1.03
N LEU A 67 -5.91 10.73 1.01
CA LEU A 67 -7.04 9.98 1.52
C LEU A 67 -7.07 10.02 3.05
N GLN A 68 -8.25 10.28 3.63
CA GLN A 68 -8.38 10.33 5.09
C GLN A 68 -8.04 8.99 5.73
N ALA A 69 -8.49 7.89 5.10
CA ALA A 69 -8.21 6.56 5.61
C ALA A 69 -6.71 6.24 5.56
N PHE A 70 -6.00 6.74 4.54
CA PHE A 70 -4.56 6.54 4.45
C PHE A 70 -3.83 7.34 5.53
N GLN A 71 -4.27 8.56 5.82
CA GLN A 71 -3.70 9.35 6.91
C GLN A 71 -3.91 8.66 8.26
N ALA A 72 -5.10 8.08 8.48
CA ALA A 72 -5.37 7.30 9.69
C ALA A 72 -4.49 6.05 9.77
N PHE A 73 -4.27 5.38 8.64
CA PHE A 73 -3.37 4.23 8.57
C PHE A 73 -1.93 4.62 8.90
N GLN A 74 -1.46 5.73 8.36
CA GLN A 74 -0.09 6.21 8.60
C GLN A 74 0.12 6.64 10.06
N SER A 75 -0.93 7.15 10.70
CA SER A 75 -0.85 7.59 12.09
C SER A 75 -0.62 6.38 12.98
N GLY A 76 0.48 6.40 13.73
CA GLY A 76 0.81 5.32 14.65
C GLY A 76 1.37 4.06 14.02
N ILE A 77 1.71 4.09 12.73
CA ILE A 77 2.22 2.88 12.08
C ILE A 77 3.52 2.38 12.73
N LYS A 78 4.37 3.29 13.19
CA LYS A 78 5.63 2.91 13.81
C LYS A 78 5.41 2.17 15.13
N GLU A 79 4.41 2.57 15.90
CA GLU A 79 4.08 1.89 17.16
C GLU A 79 3.48 0.50 16.92
N ARG A 80 2.84 0.29 15.76
CA ARG A 80 2.30 -1.02 15.42
C ARG A 80 3.37 -1.99 14.94
N CYS A 81 4.55 -1.50 14.57
CA CYS A 81 5.56 -2.31 13.88
C CYS A 81 6.67 -2.81 14.78
N ILE A 82 7.13 -4.04 14.50
CA ILE A 82 8.42 -4.56 14.94
C ILE A 82 9.50 -4.06 13.99
N GLU A 83 9.22 -4.13 12.68
CA GLU A 83 10.09 -3.61 11.63
C GLU A 83 9.37 -2.46 10.95
N PRO A 84 9.92 -1.23 11.02
CA PRO A 84 9.24 -0.06 10.44
C PRO A 84 9.16 -0.12 8.92
N PRO A 85 8.27 0.66 8.30
CA PRO A 85 8.14 0.66 6.85
C PRO A 85 9.42 1.05 6.13
N ARG A 86 9.73 0.28 5.10
CA ARG A 86 10.83 0.55 4.17
C ARG A 86 10.25 0.53 2.77
N SER A 87 10.57 1.54 1.98
CA SER A 87 10.06 1.66 0.63
C SER A 87 11.18 1.65 -0.39
N GLY A 88 10.86 1.23 -1.61
CA GLY A 88 11.79 1.27 -2.71
C GLY A 88 11.03 1.30 -4.02
N ASP A 89 11.69 1.85 -5.04
CA ASP A 89 11.15 1.82 -6.39
C ASP A 89 11.30 0.41 -6.96
N VAL A 90 10.33 -0.01 -7.75
CA VAL A 90 10.25 -1.38 -8.27
C VAL A 90 10.49 -1.37 -9.77
N THR A 91 11.36 -2.28 -10.21
CA THR A 91 11.55 -2.58 -11.62
C THR A 91 10.96 -3.96 -11.89
N VAL A 92 10.08 -4.07 -12.88
CA VAL A 92 9.49 -5.36 -13.24
C VAL A 92 10.56 -6.16 -14.00
N VAL A 93 10.93 -7.31 -13.47
CA VAL A 93 11.90 -8.19 -14.09
C VAL A 93 11.21 -9.24 -14.95
N GLY A 94 9.99 -9.61 -14.60
CA GLY A 94 9.17 -10.53 -15.35
C GLY A 94 7.72 -10.38 -14.97
N ASN A 95 6.82 -10.64 -15.92
CA ASN A 95 5.38 -10.57 -15.69
C ASN A 95 4.70 -11.61 -16.56
N TYR A 96 3.95 -12.49 -15.91
CA TYR A 96 3.09 -13.45 -16.62
C TYR A 96 1.67 -13.30 -16.10
N ARG A 97 0.87 -12.51 -16.78
CA ARG A 97 -0.57 -12.31 -16.53
C ARG A 97 -0.95 -11.71 -15.17
N MET A 98 0.05 -11.25 -14.36
CA MET A 98 -0.25 -10.62 -13.07
C MET A 98 -0.57 -9.14 -13.23
N LEU A 99 0.20 -8.46 -14.05
CA LEU A 99 -0.03 -7.05 -14.35
C LEU A 99 -0.57 -6.94 -15.75
N GLY A 100 -1.30 -5.87 -16.04
CA GLY A 100 -1.73 -5.58 -17.38
C GLY A 100 -0.53 -5.28 -18.28
N GLU A 101 -0.78 -4.65 -19.41
CA GLU A 101 0.30 -4.30 -20.32
C GLU A 101 1.30 -3.37 -19.65
N LEU A 102 2.56 -3.70 -19.79
CA LEU A 102 3.66 -2.93 -19.23
C LEU A 102 4.53 -2.36 -20.34
#